data_37653c3fc599cc9713747150e929b327
#
_entry.id   37653c3fc599cc9713747150e929b327
#
_cell.length_a   1.000
_cell.length_b   1.000
_cell.length_c   1.000
_cell.angle_alpha   90.00
_cell.angle_beta   90.00
_cell.angle_gamma   90.00
#
_symmetry.space_group_name_H-M   'P 1'
#
loop_
_entity.id
_entity.type
_entity.pdbx_description
1 polymer ?
#
loop_
_entity_poly.entity_id
_entity_poly.type
_entity_poly.pdbx_seq_one_letter_code
_entity_poly.pdbx_strand_id
1 'polypeptide(L)'
;MSKIMIWVGQFDSEADFEKYMDQSAFRQWWKKYDEDNKELRCQFCKELGVMDYDEDSLIMKYSSEGLENLLNVIPADTDKIKEILRAKKITVANAAIMYNSHEGISLQKATNTVSVSFLGSFIFELNPTGTTASTAGLKYMTWIGHTDKNETEFMEYFNQEQYLKELEAYESGQSKKRPNPEHRCQFCKDLGIKFYYPEFLRIKIDKTCTMNSVQLIQSVIIDNNVLDCWVEKSLNRNGLNNASNNCTFCYIPNGFRDKKKNQKVFILKENMKGHLGIPKKYVEEIADYNGLRYLSTFEWE
;
A
#
# COMPACT_ATOMS: atom_id res chain seq x y z
N MET A 1 -3.98 -9.39 4.46
CA MET A 1 -4.47 -8.02 4.71
C MET A 1 -3.33 -7.23 5.30
N SER A 2 -2.98 -6.10 4.68
CA SER A 2 -1.93 -5.22 5.20
C SER A 2 -2.36 -4.64 6.54
N LYS A 3 -1.43 -4.56 7.50
CA LYS A 3 -1.68 -3.97 8.82
C LYS A 3 -0.94 -2.67 8.93
N ILE A 4 -1.58 -1.70 9.58
CA ILE A 4 -1.00 -0.39 9.87
C ILE A 4 -0.90 -0.19 11.37
N MET A 5 0.25 0.23 11.84
CA MET A 5 0.49 0.64 13.23
C MET A 5 0.13 2.12 13.37
N ILE A 6 -0.61 2.48 14.41
CA ILE A 6 -1.14 3.84 14.57
C ILE A 6 -0.73 4.41 15.91
N TRP A 7 -0.17 5.62 15.89
CA TRP A 7 0.04 6.49 17.05
C TRP A 7 -0.72 7.79 16.87
N VAL A 8 -1.17 8.36 17.96
CA VAL A 8 -1.77 9.71 17.99
C VAL A 8 -1.13 10.57 19.07
N GLY A 9 -1.06 11.85 18.82
CA GLY A 9 -0.46 12.83 19.74
C GLY A 9 -1.07 14.21 19.61
N GLN A 10 -0.68 15.08 20.54
CA GLN A 10 -1.05 16.48 20.55
C GLN A 10 0.21 17.33 20.41
N PHE A 11 0.24 18.19 19.39
CA PHE A 11 1.33 19.10 19.08
C PHE A 11 0.80 20.54 19.00
N ASP A 12 1.65 21.50 19.30
CA ASP A 12 1.27 22.92 19.28
C ASP A 12 1.03 23.41 17.85
N SER A 13 1.76 22.84 16.88
CA SER A 13 1.62 23.17 15.45
C SER A 13 1.98 21.97 14.56
N GLU A 14 1.60 22.05 13.28
CA GLU A 14 2.02 21.10 12.26
C GLU A 14 3.55 21.10 12.11
N ALA A 15 4.19 22.27 12.18
CA ALA A 15 5.64 22.38 12.10
C ALA A 15 6.36 21.68 13.28
N ASP A 16 5.78 21.70 14.49
CA ASP A 16 6.34 20.95 15.62
C ASP A 16 6.18 19.45 15.43
N PHE A 17 5.08 19.01 14.85
CA PHE A 17 4.87 17.62 14.49
C PHE A 17 5.84 17.16 13.38
N GLU A 18 6.03 17.93 12.33
CA GLU A 18 7.01 17.65 11.29
C GLU A 18 8.43 17.57 11.86
N LYS A 19 8.80 18.51 12.72
CA LYS A 19 10.10 18.51 13.40
C LYS A 19 10.30 17.30 14.32
N TYR A 20 9.25 16.84 15.00
CA TYR A 20 9.27 15.63 15.81
C TYR A 20 9.62 14.39 15.01
N MET A 21 9.21 14.35 13.73
CA MET A 21 9.42 13.26 12.79
C MET A 21 10.64 13.43 11.88
N ASP A 22 11.30 14.61 11.86
CA ASP A 22 12.36 14.91 10.89
C ASP A 22 13.64 14.11 11.14
N GLN A 23 13.91 13.16 10.26
CA GLN A 23 15.07 12.25 10.29
C GLN A 23 16.19 12.69 9.32
N SER A 24 16.08 13.86 8.70
CA SER A 24 16.98 14.32 7.63
C SER A 24 18.45 14.44 8.08
N ALA A 25 18.69 14.96 9.29
CA ALA A 25 20.02 15.12 9.85
C ALA A 25 20.72 13.77 10.08
N PHE A 26 19.98 12.77 10.62
CA PHE A 26 20.48 11.42 10.82
C PHE A 26 20.83 10.75 9.50
N ARG A 27 19.95 10.85 8.49
CA ARG A 27 20.16 10.23 7.17
C ARG A 27 21.31 10.85 6.41
N GLN A 28 21.53 12.16 6.53
CA GLN A 28 22.71 12.81 5.96
C GLN A 28 24.00 12.32 6.63
N TRP A 29 24.00 12.17 7.94
CA TRP A 29 25.13 11.60 8.69
C TRP A 29 25.38 10.15 8.27
N TRP A 30 24.36 9.29 8.29
CA TRP A 30 24.46 7.90 7.88
C TRP A 30 25.03 7.73 6.48
N LYS A 31 24.52 8.49 5.52
CA LYS A 31 25.02 8.48 4.14
C LYS A 31 26.50 8.83 4.02
N LYS A 32 27.00 9.66 4.91
CA LYS A 32 28.39 10.14 4.87
C LYS A 32 29.37 9.24 5.61
N TYR A 33 28.96 8.65 6.74
CA TYR A 33 29.86 7.99 7.66
C TYR A 33 29.55 6.50 7.85
N ASP A 34 28.38 6.03 7.44
CA ASP A 34 27.85 4.67 7.67
C ASP A 34 27.90 4.24 9.15
N GLU A 35 27.70 5.21 10.04
CA GLU A 35 27.76 5.05 11.48
C GLU A 35 26.49 5.57 12.16
N ASP A 36 26.03 4.87 13.21
CA ASP A 36 24.90 5.29 14.02
C ASP A 36 25.26 6.50 14.88
N ASN A 37 24.41 7.54 14.80
CA ASN A 37 24.49 8.71 15.67
C ASN A 37 23.13 8.98 16.30
N LYS A 38 22.95 8.49 17.53
CA LYS A 38 21.68 8.58 18.25
C LYS A 38 21.21 10.01 18.47
N GLU A 39 22.13 10.95 18.60
CA GLU A 39 21.79 12.36 18.85
C GLU A 39 21.15 13.04 17.62
N LEU A 40 21.45 12.53 16.44
CA LEU A 40 20.90 13.07 15.18
C LEU A 40 19.57 12.43 14.80
N ARG A 41 19.14 11.36 15.47
CA ARG A 41 17.83 10.76 15.18
C ARG A 41 16.72 11.74 15.54
N CYS A 42 15.60 11.67 14.80
CA CYS A 42 14.40 12.42 15.15
C CYS A 42 13.87 12.01 16.53
N GLN A 43 13.06 12.85 17.14
CA GLN A 43 12.55 12.61 18.50
C GLN A 43 11.69 11.33 18.54
N PHE A 44 10.87 11.05 17.53
CA PHE A 44 10.08 9.82 17.44
C PHE A 44 10.96 8.57 17.47
N CYS A 45 12.05 8.53 16.67
CA CYS A 45 12.98 7.40 16.66
C CYS A 45 13.71 7.23 17.99
N LYS A 46 14.10 8.34 18.64
CA LYS A 46 14.72 8.31 19.98
C LYS A 46 13.78 7.70 21.01
N GLU A 47 12.53 8.14 21.04
CA GLU A 47 11.52 7.68 21.99
C GLU A 47 11.13 6.21 21.78
N LEU A 48 11.07 5.72 20.55
CA LEU A 48 10.83 4.32 20.23
C LEU A 48 12.09 3.43 20.37
N GLY A 49 13.28 4.03 20.50
CA GLY A 49 14.53 3.29 20.53
C GLY A 49 14.86 2.59 19.20
N VAL A 50 14.42 3.15 18.07
CA VAL A 50 14.72 2.68 16.72
C VAL A 50 15.76 3.58 16.05
N MET A 51 16.46 3.05 15.05
CA MET A 51 17.48 3.80 14.33
C MET A 51 16.87 4.72 13.29
N ASP A 52 15.97 4.18 12.49
CA ASP A 52 15.30 4.88 11.39
C ASP A 52 13.95 4.23 11.10
N TYR A 53 13.14 4.86 10.29
CA TYR A 53 11.91 4.35 9.72
C TYR A 53 11.92 4.48 8.20
N ASP A 54 11.15 3.64 7.52
CA ASP A 54 10.95 3.72 6.07
C ASP A 54 9.92 4.83 5.76
N GLU A 55 10.36 5.92 5.11
CA GLU A 55 9.48 7.04 4.74
C GLU A 55 8.34 6.64 3.81
N ASP A 56 8.58 5.67 2.93
CA ASP A 56 7.56 5.20 1.99
C ASP A 56 6.44 4.44 2.71
N SER A 57 6.72 3.94 3.91
CA SER A 57 5.77 3.23 4.76
C SER A 57 5.12 4.11 5.82
N LEU A 58 5.50 5.39 5.86
CA LEU A 58 5.04 6.36 6.84
C LEU A 58 3.94 7.25 6.25
N ILE A 59 2.83 7.34 6.97
CA ILE A 59 1.76 8.30 6.68
C ILE A 59 1.62 9.20 7.89
N MET A 60 1.78 10.50 7.70
CA MET A 60 1.61 11.52 8.72
C MET A 60 0.35 12.33 8.42
N LYS A 61 -0.46 12.59 9.43
CA LYS A 61 -1.64 13.44 9.34
C LYS A 61 -1.68 14.39 10.51
N TYR A 62 -1.98 15.66 10.23
CA TYR A 62 -2.23 16.71 11.20
C TYR A 62 -3.60 17.34 10.91
N SER A 63 -4.32 17.71 11.97
CA SER A 63 -5.60 18.41 11.87
C SER A 63 -5.70 19.48 12.97
N SER A 64 -5.65 20.74 12.56
CA SER A 64 -5.89 21.87 13.48
C SER A 64 -7.29 21.87 14.10
N GLU A 65 -8.23 21.12 13.51
CA GLU A 65 -9.62 20.99 13.96
C GLU A 65 -9.81 19.88 15.00
N GLY A 66 -8.70 19.17 15.37
CA GLY A 66 -8.65 18.20 16.45
C GLY A 66 -9.03 16.77 16.08
N LEU A 67 -9.35 15.99 17.14
CA LEU A 67 -9.41 14.54 17.06
C LEU A 67 -10.46 13.99 16.07
N GLU A 68 -11.67 14.54 16.03
CA GLU A 68 -12.73 13.99 15.16
C GLU A 68 -12.33 14.12 13.68
N ASN A 69 -11.77 15.25 13.27
CA ASN A 69 -11.31 15.42 11.89
C ASN A 69 -10.06 14.58 11.58
N LEU A 70 -9.19 14.40 12.57
CA LEU A 70 -8.06 13.50 12.44
C LEU A 70 -8.50 12.05 12.19
N LEU A 71 -9.55 11.58 12.87
CA LEU A 71 -10.08 10.23 12.70
C LEU A 71 -10.63 9.97 11.29
N ASN A 72 -11.20 10.99 10.66
CA ASN A 72 -11.75 10.87 9.31
C ASN A 72 -10.69 10.60 8.23
N VAL A 73 -9.42 10.89 8.52
CA VAL A 73 -8.32 10.71 7.57
C VAL A 73 -7.42 9.51 7.89
N ILE A 74 -7.73 8.77 8.95
CA ILE A 74 -7.03 7.54 9.33
C ILE A 74 -7.62 6.36 8.54
N PRO A 75 -6.84 5.64 7.72
CA PRO A 75 -7.32 4.55 6.88
C PRO A 75 -7.45 3.23 7.67
N ALA A 76 -8.29 3.22 8.68
CA ALA A 76 -8.58 2.05 9.51
C ALA A 76 -9.98 2.17 10.13
N ASP A 77 -10.49 1.07 10.70
CA ASP A 77 -11.78 1.00 11.36
C ASP A 77 -11.90 2.09 12.47
N THR A 78 -12.62 3.16 12.14
CA THR A 78 -12.76 4.33 13.02
C THR A 78 -13.45 3.99 14.34
N ASP A 79 -14.42 3.06 14.34
CA ASP A 79 -15.15 2.69 15.54
C ASP A 79 -14.23 1.95 16.52
N LYS A 80 -13.41 1.04 16.04
CA LYS A 80 -12.38 0.40 16.87
C LYS A 80 -11.37 1.37 17.41
N ILE A 81 -10.94 2.35 16.60
CA ILE A 81 -10.04 3.40 17.06
C ILE A 81 -10.69 4.20 18.18
N LYS A 82 -11.97 4.62 18.03
CA LYS A 82 -12.73 5.35 19.06
C LYS A 82 -12.86 4.55 20.36
N GLU A 83 -13.08 3.25 20.28
CA GLU A 83 -13.09 2.38 21.47
C GLU A 83 -11.76 2.37 22.20
N ILE A 84 -10.65 2.26 21.49
CA ILE A 84 -9.31 2.26 22.06
C ILE A 84 -8.97 3.64 22.69
N LEU A 85 -9.31 4.72 22.00
CA LEU A 85 -9.13 6.09 22.52
C LEU A 85 -9.87 6.27 23.85
N ARG A 86 -11.14 5.81 23.92
CA ARG A 86 -11.92 5.84 25.16
C ARG A 86 -11.28 4.99 26.26
N ALA A 87 -10.85 3.76 25.95
CA ALA A 87 -10.19 2.89 26.90
C ALA A 87 -8.88 3.47 27.44
N LYS A 88 -8.12 4.17 26.58
CA LYS A 88 -6.87 4.86 26.95
C LYS A 88 -7.08 6.26 27.52
N LYS A 89 -8.34 6.74 27.62
CA LYS A 89 -8.70 8.10 28.09
C LYS A 89 -8.02 9.22 27.27
N ILE A 90 -7.81 8.98 25.97
CA ILE A 90 -7.28 9.97 25.05
C ILE A 90 -8.46 10.77 24.50
N THR A 91 -8.60 12.01 24.93
CA THR A 91 -9.71 12.89 24.54
C THR A 91 -9.29 13.98 23.54
N VAL A 92 -7.99 14.21 23.41
CA VAL A 92 -7.42 15.21 22.52
C VAL A 92 -6.26 14.60 21.74
N ALA A 93 -6.23 14.86 20.44
CA ALA A 93 -5.10 14.61 19.56
C ALA A 93 -5.33 15.42 18.27
N ASN A 94 -4.25 15.90 17.69
CA ASN A 94 -4.28 16.61 16.41
C ASN A 94 -3.28 16.07 15.39
N ALA A 95 -2.50 15.05 15.78
CA ALA A 95 -1.54 14.40 14.91
C ALA A 95 -1.68 12.88 14.97
N ALA A 96 -1.51 12.22 13.83
CA ALA A 96 -1.46 10.77 13.70
C ALA A 96 -0.24 10.35 12.90
N ILE A 97 0.43 9.32 13.38
CA ILE A 97 1.52 8.62 12.72
C ILE A 97 1.00 7.23 12.40
N MET A 98 1.07 6.86 11.15
CA MET A 98 0.64 5.56 10.65
C MET A 98 1.80 4.90 9.91
N TYR A 99 2.09 3.65 10.23
CA TYR A 99 3.22 2.93 9.69
C TYR A 99 2.82 1.53 9.25
N ASN A 100 3.04 1.21 7.96
CA ASN A 100 2.56 -0.02 7.35
C ASN A 100 3.65 -1.05 7.00
N SER A 101 4.88 -0.84 7.47
CA SER A 101 6.01 -1.75 7.26
C SER A 101 6.50 -2.37 8.56
N HIS A 102 7.26 -3.46 8.44
CA HIS A 102 8.04 -4.02 9.54
C HIS A 102 9.53 -3.62 9.46
N GLU A 103 9.94 -2.94 8.40
CA GLU A 103 11.27 -2.38 8.25
C GLU A 103 11.42 -1.14 9.15
N GLY A 104 12.50 -1.09 9.94
CA GLY A 104 12.77 0.01 10.88
C GLY A 104 11.97 -0.05 12.18
N ILE A 105 10.64 -0.19 12.13
CA ILE A 105 9.78 -0.25 13.30
C ILE A 105 9.03 -1.58 13.34
N SER A 106 9.48 -2.50 14.18
CA SER A 106 8.74 -3.75 14.40
C SER A 106 7.57 -3.55 15.37
N LEU A 107 6.54 -4.39 15.26
CA LEU A 107 5.37 -4.34 16.18
C LEU A 107 5.79 -4.48 17.65
N GLN A 108 6.86 -5.19 17.96
CA GLN A 108 7.38 -5.36 19.32
C GLN A 108 7.97 -4.05 19.88
N LYS A 109 8.44 -3.15 19.02
CA LYS A 109 8.95 -1.83 19.38
C LYS A 109 7.87 -0.73 19.32
N ALA A 110 6.72 -1.03 18.72
CA ALA A 110 5.61 -0.11 18.65
C ALA A 110 4.94 0.02 20.01
N THR A 111 5.33 1.04 20.76
CA THR A 111 4.86 1.34 22.12
C THR A 111 4.41 2.79 22.22
N ASN A 112 3.83 3.14 23.38
CA ASN A 112 3.63 4.54 23.72
C ASN A 112 5.00 5.21 23.88
N THR A 113 5.07 6.45 23.45
CA THR A 113 6.21 7.33 23.70
C THR A 113 5.82 8.45 24.64
N VAL A 114 6.71 9.40 24.88
CA VAL A 114 6.40 10.60 25.69
C VAL A 114 5.39 11.49 24.96
N SER A 115 5.56 11.62 23.63
CA SER A 115 4.81 12.59 22.81
C SER A 115 3.59 11.98 22.13
N VAL A 116 3.59 10.67 21.83
CA VAL A 116 2.50 10.00 21.12
C VAL A 116 2.09 8.67 21.76
N SER A 117 0.80 8.39 21.72
CA SER A 117 0.20 7.16 22.24
C SER A 117 0.01 6.14 21.13
N PHE A 118 0.54 4.94 21.31
CA PHE A 118 0.32 3.83 20.41
C PHE A 118 -1.09 3.26 20.57
N LEU A 119 -1.88 3.25 19.51
CA LEU A 119 -3.24 2.73 19.54
C LEU A 119 -3.32 1.23 19.25
N GLY A 120 -2.37 0.70 18.50
CA GLY A 120 -2.36 -0.70 18.08
C GLY A 120 -2.05 -0.88 16.61
N SER A 121 -2.24 -2.12 16.16
CA SER A 121 -2.14 -2.49 14.74
C SER A 121 -3.52 -2.82 14.21
N PHE A 122 -3.91 -2.17 13.13
CA PHE A 122 -5.23 -2.25 12.51
C PHE A 122 -5.11 -2.82 11.10
N ILE A 123 -6.22 -3.36 10.58
CA ILE A 123 -6.30 -3.64 9.15
C ILE A 123 -6.28 -2.30 8.42
N PHE A 124 -5.42 -2.19 7.41
CA PHE A 124 -5.37 -1.01 6.57
C PHE A 124 -6.62 -0.98 5.68
N GLU A 125 -7.51 -0.08 5.96
CA GLU A 125 -8.71 0.19 5.17
C GLU A 125 -8.48 1.51 4.44
N LEU A 126 -8.36 1.44 3.12
CA LEU A 126 -8.35 2.65 2.32
C LEU A 126 -9.79 3.19 2.28
N ASN A 127 -10.08 4.14 3.16
CA ASN A 127 -11.34 4.87 3.13
C ASN A 127 -11.43 5.67 1.81
N PRO A 128 -12.48 5.47 1.01
CA PRO A 128 -12.67 6.23 -0.23
C PRO A 128 -12.89 7.74 -0.01
N THR A 129 -13.07 8.17 1.25
CA THR A 129 -13.30 9.57 1.62
C THR A 129 -12.11 10.28 2.28
N GLY A 130 -11.00 9.56 2.53
CA GLY A 130 -9.80 10.12 3.17
C GLY A 130 -8.89 10.82 2.17
N THR A 131 -8.93 12.11 2.20
CA THR A 131 -8.09 13.08 1.46
C THR A 131 -6.62 12.64 1.31
N THR A 132 -6.23 12.24 0.13
CA THR A 132 -5.30 12.84 -0.80
C THR A 132 -3.88 13.11 -0.28
N ALA A 133 -3.03 12.07 -0.14
CA ALA A 133 -1.76 12.22 -0.81
C ALA A 133 -2.13 12.38 -2.31
N SER A 134 -1.54 13.37 -3.00
CA SER A 134 -1.83 13.60 -4.42
C SER A 134 -1.78 12.27 -5.17
N THR A 135 -2.92 11.83 -5.73
CA THR A 135 -3.01 10.63 -6.57
C THR A 135 -2.51 10.90 -7.98
N ALA A 136 -2.09 12.15 -8.25
CA ALA A 136 -1.54 12.57 -9.53
C ALA A 136 -0.35 11.68 -9.93
N GLY A 137 -0.41 11.16 -11.14
CA GLY A 137 0.60 10.27 -11.71
C GLY A 137 0.57 8.83 -11.19
N LEU A 138 -0.39 8.43 -10.35
CA LEU A 138 -0.58 7.02 -10.02
C LEU A 138 -1.17 6.27 -11.21
N LYS A 139 -0.65 5.06 -11.44
CA LYS A 139 -1.10 4.17 -12.51
C LYS A 139 -1.98 3.07 -11.94
N TYR A 140 -3.22 3.04 -12.36
CA TYR A 140 -4.20 2.03 -11.93
C TYR A 140 -4.34 0.96 -13.00
N MET A 141 -3.55 -0.09 -12.93
CA MET A 141 -3.69 -1.26 -13.81
C MET A 141 -4.92 -2.05 -13.37
N THR A 142 -5.89 -2.20 -14.26
CA THR A 142 -7.21 -2.72 -13.90
C THR A 142 -7.59 -3.92 -14.75
N TRP A 143 -8.16 -4.93 -14.11
CA TRP A 143 -8.69 -6.16 -14.70
C TRP A 143 -10.16 -6.33 -14.33
N ILE A 144 -10.94 -6.89 -15.23
CA ILE A 144 -12.36 -7.14 -15.03
C ILE A 144 -12.79 -8.45 -15.69
N GLY A 145 -13.80 -9.09 -15.13
CA GLY A 145 -14.39 -10.31 -15.69
C GLY A 145 -15.40 -10.95 -14.76
N HIS A 146 -15.58 -12.26 -14.99
CA HIS A 146 -16.49 -13.06 -14.17
C HIS A 146 -15.71 -14.12 -13.40
N THR A 147 -16.12 -14.38 -12.16
CA THR A 147 -15.59 -15.47 -11.35
C THR A 147 -16.70 -16.13 -10.55
N ASP A 148 -16.71 -17.46 -10.54
CA ASP A 148 -17.54 -18.27 -9.63
C ASP A 148 -16.82 -18.60 -8.32
N LYS A 149 -15.53 -18.26 -8.22
CA LYS A 149 -14.70 -18.51 -7.04
C LYS A 149 -15.20 -17.71 -5.84
N ASN A 150 -15.10 -18.28 -4.66
CA ASN A 150 -15.23 -17.51 -3.44
C ASN A 150 -13.97 -16.64 -3.22
N GLU A 151 -14.02 -15.73 -2.25
CA GLU A 151 -12.93 -14.78 -2.00
C GLU A 151 -11.62 -15.49 -1.67
N THR A 152 -11.65 -16.55 -0.85
CA THR A 152 -10.46 -17.31 -0.47
C THR A 152 -9.83 -17.99 -1.69
N GLU A 153 -10.64 -18.67 -2.50
CA GLU A 153 -10.18 -19.32 -3.73
C GLU A 153 -9.63 -18.31 -4.75
N PHE A 154 -10.24 -17.13 -4.83
CA PHE A 154 -9.77 -16.07 -5.71
C PHE A 154 -8.42 -15.51 -5.25
N MET A 155 -8.24 -15.35 -3.93
CA MET A 155 -7.01 -14.83 -3.32
C MET A 155 -5.82 -15.78 -3.44
N GLU A 156 -6.03 -17.09 -3.66
CA GLU A 156 -4.91 -18.04 -3.89
C GLU A 156 -4.07 -17.65 -5.12
N TYR A 157 -4.68 -17.02 -6.11
CA TYR A 157 -3.96 -16.49 -7.28
C TYR A 157 -2.89 -15.47 -6.92
N PHE A 158 -3.08 -14.76 -5.82
CA PHE A 158 -2.20 -13.71 -5.30
C PHE A 158 -1.35 -14.17 -4.10
N ASN A 159 -1.47 -15.42 -3.66
CA ASN A 159 -0.78 -15.92 -2.49
C ASN A 159 0.74 -16.07 -2.75
N GLN A 160 1.53 -15.17 -2.20
CA GLN A 160 2.99 -15.14 -2.33
C GLN A 160 3.73 -15.44 -1.00
N GLU A 161 3.02 -15.92 0.02
CA GLU A 161 3.54 -16.09 1.38
C GLU A 161 4.80 -16.95 1.42
N GLN A 162 4.79 -18.09 0.71
CA GLN A 162 5.94 -19.00 0.67
C GLN A 162 7.17 -18.33 0.03
N TYR A 163 6.99 -17.65 -1.08
CA TYR A 163 8.08 -16.97 -1.78
C TYR A 163 8.67 -15.84 -0.92
N LEU A 164 7.84 -15.06 -0.25
CA LEU A 164 8.30 -13.96 0.61
C LEU A 164 9.06 -14.48 1.84
N LYS A 165 8.64 -15.59 2.46
CA LYS A 165 9.40 -16.24 3.55
C LYS A 165 10.80 -16.67 3.10
N GLU A 166 10.92 -17.24 1.90
CA GLU A 166 12.22 -17.63 1.35
C GLU A 166 13.08 -16.42 1.02
N LEU A 167 12.47 -15.36 0.49
CA LEU A 167 13.14 -14.10 0.15
C LEU A 167 13.70 -13.44 1.41
N GLU A 168 12.90 -13.31 2.45
CA GLU A 168 13.30 -12.77 3.75
C GLU A 168 14.45 -13.56 4.38
N ALA A 169 14.35 -14.90 4.37
CA ALA A 169 15.41 -15.76 4.89
C ALA A 169 16.73 -15.60 4.11
N TYR A 170 16.65 -15.38 2.80
CA TYR A 170 17.82 -15.13 1.95
C TYR A 170 18.41 -13.73 2.20
N GLU A 171 17.59 -12.70 2.23
CA GLU A 171 18.00 -11.30 2.40
C GLU A 171 18.55 -11.03 3.80
N SER A 172 18.01 -11.69 4.83
CA SER A 172 18.51 -11.62 6.21
C SER A 172 19.77 -12.47 6.46
N GLY A 173 20.22 -13.24 5.47
CA GLY A 173 21.38 -14.14 5.61
C GLY A 173 21.10 -15.43 6.39
N GLN A 174 19.86 -15.70 6.81
CA GLN A 174 19.45 -16.95 7.46
C GLN A 174 19.52 -18.14 6.50
N SER A 175 19.38 -17.90 5.20
CA SER A 175 19.53 -18.90 4.14
C SER A 175 20.51 -18.42 3.08
N LYS A 176 21.43 -19.33 2.66
CA LYS A 176 22.27 -19.10 1.47
C LYS A 176 21.56 -19.48 0.16
N LYS A 177 20.40 -20.14 0.26
CA LYS A 177 19.63 -20.58 -0.89
C LYS A 177 18.74 -19.42 -1.37
N ARG A 178 18.85 -19.08 -2.65
CA ARG A 178 17.97 -18.08 -3.28
C ARG A 178 16.51 -18.55 -3.25
N PRO A 179 15.54 -17.64 -3.15
CA PRO A 179 14.13 -17.98 -3.24
C PRO A 179 13.83 -18.76 -4.52
N ASN A 180 13.00 -19.80 -4.40
CA ASN A 180 12.60 -20.59 -5.56
C ASN A 180 11.57 -19.81 -6.41
N PRO A 181 11.87 -19.49 -7.69
CA PRO A 181 10.92 -18.76 -8.55
C PRO A 181 9.57 -19.49 -8.73
N GLU A 182 9.53 -20.82 -8.57
CA GLU A 182 8.31 -21.61 -8.67
C GLU A 182 7.34 -21.37 -7.51
N HIS A 183 7.82 -20.85 -6.39
CA HIS A 183 6.99 -20.49 -5.23
C HIS A 183 6.36 -19.09 -5.33
N ARG A 184 6.59 -18.38 -6.46
CA ARG A 184 5.86 -17.14 -6.74
C ARG A 184 4.38 -17.46 -6.95
N CYS A 185 3.52 -16.53 -6.54
CA CYS A 185 2.10 -16.65 -6.86
C CYS A 185 1.87 -16.59 -8.39
N GLN A 186 0.71 -17.07 -8.81
CA GLN A 186 0.40 -17.14 -10.25
C GLN A 186 0.37 -15.75 -10.90
N PHE A 187 -0.16 -14.73 -10.21
CA PHE A 187 -0.13 -13.33 -10.65
C PHE A 187 1.29 -12.86 -10.98
N CYS A 188 2.25 -13.14 -10.10
CA CYS A 188 3.64 -12.79 -10.33
C CYS A 188 4.27 -13.56 -11.51
N LYS A 189 3.91 -14.83 -11.68
CA LYS A 189 4.38 -15.65 -12.81
C LYS A 189 3.82 -15.14 -14.13
N ASP A 190 2.54 -14.79 -14.17
CA ASP A 190 1.87 -14.28 -15.37
C ASP A 190 2.52 -12.96 -15.82
N LEU A 191 2.76 -12.05 -14.91
CA LEU A 191 3.40 -10.76 -15.21
C LEU A 191 4.93 -10.81 -15.30
N GLY A 192 5.56 -11.94 -14.93
CA GLY A 192 7.02 -12.08 -14.92
C GLY A 192 7.71 -11.18 -13.88
N ILE A 193 7.02 -10.85 -12.79
CA ILE A 193 7.55 -10.05 -11.67
C ILE A 193 8.03 -10.95 -10.52
N LYS A 194 8.87 -10.43 -9.63
CA LYS A 194 9.38 -11.20 -8.50
C LYS A 194 8.32 -11.37 -7.41
N PHE A 195 7.75 -10.27 -6.98
CA PHE A 195 6.69 -10.16 -5.98
C PHE A 195 5.92 -8.86 -6.23
N TYR A 196 4.82 -8.67 -5.50
CA TYR A 196 4.05 -7.43 -5.51
C TYR A 196 3.80 -6.98 -4.07
N TYR A 197 3.47 -5.70 -3.87
CA TYR A 197 3.09 -5.17 -2.57
C TYR A 197 1.57 -5.26 -2.39
N PRO A 198 1.07 -6.04 -1.42
CA PRO A 198 -0.37 -6.26 -1.21
C PRO A 198 -1.16 -4.98 -0.97
N GLU A 199 -0.55 -3.96 -0.37
CA GLU A 199 -1.16 -2.65 -0.11
C GLU A 199 -1.57 -1.90 -1.38
N PHE A 200 -0.97 -2.24 -2.53
CA PHE A 200 -1.29 -1.66 -3.83
C PHE A 200 -2.22 -2.55 -4.67
N LEU A 201 -2.63 -3.69 -4.15
CA LEU A 201 -3.62 -4.57 -4.79
C LEU A 201 -4.99 -4.35 -4.16
N ARG A 202 -6.00 -4.12 -4.99
CA ARG A 202 -7.39 -3.97 -4.60
C ARG A 202 -8.25 -4.92 -5.38
N ILE A 203 -9.16 -5.56 -4.70
CA ILE A 203 -10.04 -6.58 -5.28
C ILE A 203 -11.46 -6.32 -4.85
N LYS A 204 -12.39 -6.46 -5.78
CA LYS A 204 -13.83 -6.45 -5.52
C LYS A 204 -14.47 -7.61 -6.23
N ILE A 205 -15.20 -8.42 -5.47
CA ILE A 205 -16.09 -9.48 -5.97
C ILE A 205 -17.52 -9.08 -5.57
N ASP A 206 -18.38 -8.88 -6.55
CA ASP A 206 -19.81 -8.65 -6.34
C ASP A 206 -20.60 -9.91 -6.64
N LYS A 207 -20.76 -10.76 -5.61
CA LYS A 207 -21.50 -12.03 -5.74
C LYS A 207 -22.98 -11.85 -6.04
N THR A 208 -23.52 -10.68 -5.73
CA THR A 208 -24.93 -10.37 -5.96
C THR A 208 -25.19 -9.82 -7.34
N CYS A 209 -24.15 -9.52 -8.11
CA CYS A 209 -24.21 -8.91 -9.44
C CYS A 209 -25.08 -7.65 -9.48
N THR A 210 -25.03 -6.85 -8.43
CA THR A 210 -25.78 -5.60 -8.30
C THR A 210 -25.09 -4.40 -8.91
N MET A 211 -23.76 -4.49 -9.07
CA MET A 211 -22.94 -3.45 -9.67
C MET A 211 -22.85 -3.64 -11.20
N ASN A 212 -22.98 -2.56 -11.96
CA ASN A 212 -22.56 -2.61 -13.36
C ASN A 212 -21.02 -2.55 -13.47
N SER A 213 -20.47 -2.80 -14.67
CA SER A 213 -19.03 -2.88 -14.88
C SER A 213 -18.29 -1.59 -14.50
N VAL A 214 -18.89 -0.41 -14.69
CA VAL A 214 -18.28 0.88 -14.31
C VAL A 214 -18.22 1.01 -12.79
N GLN A 215 -19.33 0.75 -12.09
CA GLN A 215 -19.40 0.79 -10.63
C GLN A 215 -18.42 -0.19 -10.00
N LEU A 216 -18.31 -1.39 -10.60
CA LEU A 216 -17.40 -2.42 -10.14
C LEU A 216 -15.95 -1.93 -10.22
N ILE A 217 -15.53 -1.34 -11.35
CA ILE A 217 -14.19 -0.77 -11.53
C ILE A 217 -13.95 0.40 -10.59
N GLN A 218 -14.89 1.32 -10.47
CA GLN A 218 -14.77 2.48 -9.57
C GLN A 218 -14.62 2.07 -8.09
N SER A 219 -15.15 0.90 -7.72
CA SER A 219 -14.99 0.39 -6.34
C SER A 219 -13.54 0.04 -5.97
N VAL A 220 -12.63 -0.13 -6.92
CA VAL A 220 -11.21 -0.45 -6.71
C VAL A 220 -10.26 0.68 -7.08
N ILE A 221 -10.73 1.70 -7.83
CA ILE A 221 -9.97 2.90 -8.15
C ILE A 221 -10.28 3.96 -7.10
N ILE A 222 -9.24 4.46 -6.41
CA ILE A 222 -9.40 5.46 -5.33
C ILE A 222 -9.47 6.88 -5.86
N ASP A 223 -9.15 7.09 -7.11
CA ASP A 223 -9.00 8.41 -7.68
C ASP A 223 -10.29 8.86 -8.32
N ASN A 224 -10.97 9.82 -7.68
CA ASN A 224 -12.19 10.44 -8.20
C ASN A 224 -11.97 11.19 -9.52
N ASN A 225 -10.71 11.39 -9.94
CA ASN A 225 -10.40 12.01 -11.23
C ASN A 225 -10.45 10.99 -12.38
N VAL A 226 -10.51 9.70 -12.09
CA VAL A 226 -10.80 8.68 -13.11
C VAL A 226 -12.30 8.67 -13.36
N LEU A 227 -12.73 9.38 -14.39
CA LEU A 227 -14.14 9.61 -14.70
C LEU A 227 -14.82 8.35 -15.26
N ASP A 228 -16.10 8.17 -14.94
CA ASP A 228 -16.92 7.06 -15.42
C ASP A 228 -16.86 6.92 -16.95
N CYS A 229 -16.90 8.02 -17.67
CA CYS A 229 -16.83 8.02 -19.13
C CYS A 229 -15.52 7.47 -19.69
N TRP A 230 -14.39 7.57 -18.96
CA TRP A 230 -13.12 6.95 -19.36
C TRP A 230 -13.16 5.43 -19.16
N VAL A 231 -13.76 5.02 -18.05
CA VAL A 231 -13.96 3.59 -17.75
C VAL A 231 -14.88 2.96 -18.79
N GLU A 232 -16.03 3.58 -19.09
CA GLU A 232 -16.96 3.13 -20.14
C GLU A 232 -16.29 3.02 -21.52
N LYS A 233 -15.52 4.05 -21.90
CA LYS A 233 -14.80 4.06 -23.16
C LYS A 233 -13.79 2.89 -23.24
N SER A 234 -13.08 2.60 -22.15
CA SER A 234 -12.14 1.48 -22.08
C SER A 234 -12.86 0.14 -22.15
N LEU A 235 -13.97 -0.03 -21.45
CA LEU A 235 -14.80 -1.24 -21.48
C LEU A 235 -15.31 -1.52 -22.89
N ASN A 236 -15.86 -0.51 -23.55
CA ASN A 236 -16.42 -0.64 -24.91
C ASN A 236 -15.30 -0.95 -25.92
N ARG A 237 -14.18 -0.24 -25.85
CA ARG A 237 -13.02 -0.46 -26.74
C ARG A 237 -12.48 -1.88 -26.64
N ASN A 238 -12.47 -2.48 -25.47
CA ASN A 238 -11.93 -3.81 -25.23
C ASN A 238 -12.98 -4.92 -25.32
N GLY A 239 -14.24 -4.59 -25.59
CA GLY A 239 -15.35 -5.55 -25.63
C GLY A 239 -15.61 -6.22 -24.28
N LEU A 240 -15.32 -5.51 -23.19
CA LEU A 240 -15.46 -5.99 -21.80
C LEU A 240 -16.66 -5.39 -21.07
N ASN A 241 -17.50 -4.63 -21.76
CA ASN A 241 -18.75 -4.12 -21.22
C ASN A 241 -19.81 -5.23 -21.22
N ASN A 242 -19.70 -6.15 -20.24
CA ASN A 242 -20.55 -7.32 -20.12
C ASN A 242 -21.32 -7.27 -18.80
N ALA A 243 -22.63 -7.49 -18.87
CA ALA A 243 -23.50 -7.53 -17.69
C ALA A 243 -23.17 -8.70 -16.74
N SER A 244 -22.42 -9.72 -17.16
CA SER A 244 -21.98 -10.83 -16.31
C SER A 244 -20.70 -10.57 -15.55
N ASN A 245 -20.05 -9.40 -15.71
CA ASN A 245 -18.88 -9.07 -14.92
C ASN A 245 -19.28 -8.91 -13.45
N ASN A 246 -18.62 -9.68 -12.58
CA ASN A 246 -18.86 -9.65 -11.14
C ASN A 246 -17.57 -9.51 -10.32
N CYS A 247 -16.42 -9.42 -10.99
CA CYS A 247 -15.16 -9.33 -10.31
C CYS A 247 -14.21 -8.34 -11.02
N THR A 248 -13.49 -7.59 -10.22
CA THR A 248 -12.43 -6.70 -10.69
C THR A 248 -11.28 -6.69 -9.69
N PHE A 249 -10.07 -6.46 -10.18
CA PHE A 249 -8.97 -6.03 -9.32
C PHE A 249 -8.16 -4.92 -9.99
N CYS A 250 -7.51 -4.14 -9.16
CA CYS A 250 -6.61 -3.08 -9.57
C CYS A 250 -5.28 -3.22 -8.83
N TYR A 251 -4.18 -3.01 -9.54
CA TYR A 251 -2.84 -2.89 -8.96
C TYR A 251 -2.19 -1.56 -9.32
N ILE A 252 -1.53 -0.93 -8.34
CA ILE A 252 -0.86 0.36 -8.49
C ILE A 252 0.66 0.11 -8.51
N PRO A 253 1.29 -0.04 -9.70
CA PRO A 253 2.70 -0.43 -9.82
C PRO A 253 3.67 0.66 -9.37
N ASN A 254 3.22 1.89 -9.28
CA ASN A 254 4.01 3.05 -8.90
C ASN A 254 3.48 3.73 -7.63
N GLY A 255 2.94 2.94 -6.70
CA GLY A 255 2.37 3.44 -5.45
C GLY A 255 3.40 4.05 -4.47
N PHE A 256 4.70 3.73 -4.63
CA PHE A 256 5.74 4.36 -3.83
C PHE A 256 6.14 5.72 -4.40
N ARG A 257 6.54 6.65 -3.53
CA ARG A 257 7.16 7.92 -3.91
C ARG A 257 8.54 7.72 -4.55
N ASP A 258 9.29 6.69 -4.13
CA ASP A 258 10.59 6.35 -4.70
C ASP A 258 10.44 5.55 -6.00
N LYS A 259 10.82 6.20 -7.12
CA LYS A 259 10.82 5.58 -8.45
C LYS A 259 11.69 4.32 -8.53
N LYS A 260 12.80 4.24 -7.77
CA LYS A 260 13.68 3.07 -7.77
C LYS A 260 13.01 1.88 -7.07
N LYS A 261 12.25 2.15 -6.00
CA LYS A 261 11.50 1.13 -5.28
C LYS A 261 10.39 0.54 -6.16
N ASN A 262 9.63 1.39 -6.87
CA ASN A 262 8.63 0.96 -7.86
C ASN A 262 9.25 0.08 -8.95
N GLN A 263 10.39 0.49 -9.52
CA GLN A 263 11.09 -0.24 -10.59
C GLN A 263 11.65 -1.59 -10.11
N LYS A 264 12.03 -1.71 -8.85
CA LYS A 264 12.60 -2.95 -8.29
C LYS A 264 11.59 -4.10 -8.29
N VAL A 265 10.31 -3.79 -8.15
CA VAL A 265 9.25 -4.76 -7.92
C VAL A 265 8.40 -5.02 -9.15
N PHE A 266 7.90 -3.96 -9.76
CA PHE A 266 6.96 -4.02 -10.86
C PHE A 266 7.52 -3.31 -12.09
N ILE A 267 8.27 -4.03 -12.93
CA ILE A 267 8.82 -3.47 -14.17
C ILE A 267 7.95 -3.95 -15.32
N LEU A 268 7.21 -3.04 -15.93
CA LEU A 268 6.50 -3.29 -17.18
C LEU A 268 7.50 -3.47 -18.34
N LYS A 269 7.12 -4.22 -19.37
CA LYS A 269 7.97 -4.54 -20.54
C LYS A 269 8.52 -3.29 -21.25
N GLU A 270 7.74 -2.21 -21.29
CA GLU A 270 8.10 -0.90 -21.84
C GLU A 270 9.31 -0.26 -21.11
N ASN A 271 9.54 -0.60 -19.85
CA ASN A 271 10.63 -0.05 -19.03
C ASN A 271 11.89 -0.94 -19.03
N MET A 272 11.93 -1.98 -19.87
CA MET A 272 13.01 -2.97 -19.85
C MET A 272 14.21 -2.67 -20.76
N LYS A 273 14.32 -1.49 -21.33
CA LYS A 273 15.52 -1.11 -22.08
C LYS A 273 16.75 -1.21 -21.19
N GLY A 274 17.54 -2.27 -21.37
CA GLY A 274 18.83 -2.47 -20.69
C GLY A 274 18.87 -3.55 -19.60
N HIS A 275 17.80 -4.26 -19.31
CA HIS A 275 17.85 -5.39 -18.38
C HIS A 275 17.96 -6.74 -19.10
N LEU A 276 19.05 -7.44 -18.82
CA LEU A 276 19.33 -8.77 -19.33
C LEU A 276 18.32 -9.81 -18.79
N GLY A 277 17.57 -10.43 -19.68
CA GLY A 277 17.38 -11.86 -19.59
C GLY A 277 16.03 -12.41 -19.19
N ILE A 278 14.93 -11.69 -19.00
CA ILE A 278 13.61 -12.32 -18.86
C ILE A 278 12.61 -11.59 -19.77
N PRO A 279 12.09 -12.27 -20.78
CA PRO A 279 11.02 -11.70 -21.61
C PRO A 279 9.79 -11.51 -20.72
N LYS A 280 9.46 -10.26 -20.39
CA LYS A 280 8.21 -9.93 -19.73
C LYS A 280 7.12 -9.92 -20.78
N LYS A 281 6.05 -10.62 -20.48
CA LYS A 281 4.85 -10.56 -21.29
C LYS A 281 4.24 -9.15 -21.18
N TYR A 282 3.69 -8.64 -22.27
CA TYR A 282 2.79 -7.49 -22.16
C TYR A 282 1.56 -7.93 -21.40
N VAL A 283 1.07 -7.06 -20.54
CA VAL A 283 -0.10 -7.38 -19.72
C VAL A 283 -1.34 -7.72 -20.58
N GLU A 284 -1.41 -7.11 -21.75
CA GLU A 284 -2.48 -7.33 -22.74
C GLU A 284 -2.38 -8.69 -23.47
N GLU A 285 -1.20 -9.30 -23.50
CA GLU A 285 -0.97 -10.58 -24.21
C GLU A 285 -1.51 -11.78 -23.42
N ILE A 286 -1.85 -11.58 -22.15
CA ILE A 286 -2.37 -12.64 -21.29
C ILE A 286 -3.88 -12.61 -21.35
N ALA A 287 -4.45 -13.68 -21.89
CA ALA A 287 -5.90 -13.77 -22.11
C ALA A 287 -6.72 -13.99 -20.83
N ASP A 288 -6.10 -14.50 -19.78
CA ASP A 288 -6.76 -14.86 -18.53
C ASP A 288 -5.89 -14.55 -17.31
N TYR A 289 -6.42 -13.75 -16.41
CA TYR A 289 -5.88 -13.45 -15.08
C TYR A 289 -6.87 -13.93 -14.01
N ASN A 290 -6.88 -15.23 -13.73
CA ASN A 290 -7.80 -15.82 -12.76
C ASN A 290 -9.30 -15.66 -13.14
N GLY A 291 -9.61 -15.75 -14.44
CA GLY A 291 -10.95 -15.53 -14.98
C GLY A 291 -11.20 -14.10 -15.45
N LEU A 292 -10.27 -13.18 -15.23
CA LEU A 292 -10.40 -11.78 -15.61
C LEU A 292 -9.48 -11.43 -16.78
N ARG A 293 -9.82 -10.36 -17.50
CA ARG A 293 -9.00 -9.79 -18.56
C ARG A 293 -8.50 -8.41 -18.17
N TYR A 294 -7.30 -8.09 -18.63
CA TYR A 294 -6.78 -6.72 -18.48
C TYR A 294 -7.65 -5.74 -19.28
N LEU A 295 -8.04 -4.67 -18.61
CA LEU A 295 -8.86 -3.62 -19.20
C LEU A 295 -8.01 -2.46 -19.69
N SER A 296 -7.30 -1.82 -18.79
CA SER A 296 -6.51 -0.62 -19.08
C SER A 296 -5.65 -0.23 -17.86
N THR A 297 -4.68 0.64 -18.11
CA THR A 297 -4.04 1.43 -17.07
C THR A 297 -4.63 2.83 -17.09
N PHE A 298 -5.30 3.23 -16.01
CA PHE A 298 -5.78 4.59 -15.82
C PHE A 298 -4.70 5.40 -15.12
N GLU A 299 -4.43 6.58 -15.63
CA GLU A 299 -3.43 7.52 -15.07
C GLU A 299 -4.03 8.94 -15.15
N TRP A 300 -3.85 9.67 -14.07
CA TRP A 300 -4.22 11.07 -13.97
C TRP A 300 -2.96 11.90 -13.78
N GLU A 301 -2.74 12.94 -14.60
CA GLU A 301 -1.63 13.89 -14.50
C GLU A 301 -2.01 15.14 -13.69
#